data_7d49e3a6d2a2e7ef76ab8589be025239
#
_entry.id   7d49e3a6d2a2e7ef76ab8589be025239
#
_cell.length_a   1.000
_cell.length_b   1.000
_cell.length_c   1.000
_cell.angle_alpha   90.00
_cell.angle_beta   90.00
_cell.angle_gamma   90.00
#
_symmetry.space_group_name_H-M   'P 1'
#
loop_
_entity.id
_entity.type
_entity.pdbx_description
1 polymer ?
#
loop_
_entity_poly.entity_id
_entity_poly.type
_entity_poly.pdbx_seq_one_letter_code
_entity_poly.pdbx_strand_id
1 'polypeptide(L)'
;ERPLERIAESGGAFITRGVSVDSLDKEKKWAAHITVSVGDYLHGGDIFAEVPETHAITHKCMVPPDLEGTVIQIVEDGAYTIEEPLITLELSSGDQKQLPMAQRWPIRTARPTSHRFPASIPLVTGQRIIDTMFPIAKGGTAAIPGGFGTGKTMTQHQIAKWSDADIIIYIGCGERGNEMTQVLEEFGELIDPKTGNPLMDRTTLIANTSNMPVAAREASIYTGLTLAEYYRDMGYDVAIMADSTSRWAEALRELSGRLEEMPAEEGFPAYLASRLSGFYERAGMMHNLNGTDGSVTIIGAVSPQGGDFSEPVTQNTKRFVRCFWGLDKSLAYARHFPAIHWLTSYSEYLNDLSPWYQDNVSPKFVDYRNRLMALLNQESSLLEIVKLIGSDVLPDDQKLILEIARVIRLGFLQQNAFHKDDTCVSM
;
A
#
# COMPACT_ATOMS: atom_id res chain seq x y z
N GLU A 1 6.03 16.60 6.56
CA GLU A 1 4.78 16.63 5.80
C GLU A 1 3.82 17.65 6.42
N ARG A 2 3.01 18.34 5.59
CA ARG A 2 2.09 19.39 6.04
C ARG A 2 0.78 19.30 5.28
N PRO A 3 -0.38 19.58 5.92
CA PRO A 3 -1.68 19.55 5.27
C PRO A 3 -1.75 20.59 4.14
N LEU A 4 -2.03 20.13 2.91
CA LEU A 4 -2.13 21.01 1.74
C LEU A 4 -3.31 21.98 1.85
N GLU A 5 -4.40 21.56 2.47
CA GLU A 5 -5.59 22.37 2.70
C GLU A 5 -5.26 23.59 3.56
N ARG A 6 -4.55 23.41 4.68
CA ARG A 6 -4.10 24.53 5.54
C ARG A 6 -3.08 25.44 4.87
N ILE A 7 -2.23 24.88 3.99
CA ILE A 7 -1.32 25.70 3.19
C ILE A 7 -2.12 26.58 2.22
N ALA A 8 -3.16 26.03 1.58
CA ALA A 8 -4.03 26.78 0.68
C ALA A 8 -4.79 27.91 1.38
N GLU A 9 -5.29 27.67 2.60
CA GLU A 9 -5.94 28.70 3.43
C GLU A 9 -5.01 29.87 3.74
N SER A 10 -3.71 29.60 3.96
CA SER A 10 -2.72 30.64 4.31
C SER A 10 -2.12 31.37 3.12
N GLY A 11 -2.09 30.76 1.91
CA GLY A 11 -1.36 31.26 0.75
C GLY A 11 -2.17 31.33 -0.56
N GLY A 12 -3.42 30.86 -0.58
CA GLY A 12 -4.24 30.77 -1.80
C GLY A 12 -3.79 29.67 -2.74
N ALA A 13 -3.97 29.89 -4.05
CA ALA A 13 -3.69 28.87 -5.10
C ALA A 13 -2.20 28.51 -5.29
N PHE A 14 -1.29 29.27 -4.69
CA PHE A 14 0.15 29.05 -4.81
C PHE A 14 0.81 28.97 -3.43
N ILE A 15 1.72 28.00 -3.27
CA ILE A 15 2.53 27.91 -2.06
C ILE A 15 3.53 29.07 -2.06
N THR A 16 3.30 30.04 -1.20
CA THR A 16 4.19 31.22 -1.06
C THR A 16 5.46 30.83 -0.29
N ARG A 17 6.57 31.48 -0.64
CA ARG A 17 7.86 31.23 0.00
C ARG A 17 7.80 31.64 1.48
N GLY A 18 8.22 30.73 2.36
CA GLY A 18 8.26 30.97 3.81
C GLY A 18 6.98 30.60 4.56
N VAL A 19 5.93 30.09 3.89
CA VAL A 19 4.73 29.57 4.57
C VAL A 19 5.13 28.43 5.49
N SER A 20 4.75 28.54 6.76
CA SER A 20 4.93 27.51 7.77
C SER A 20 3.59 27.23 8.43
N VAL A 21 3.06 26.03 8.24
CA VAL A 21 1.89 25.51 8.95
C VAL A 21 2.27 24.28 9.75
N ASP A 22 1.60 24.05 10.87
CA ASP A 22 1.82 22.83 11.65
C ASP A 22 1.38 21.59 10.87
N SER A 23 2.04 20.46 11.12
CA SER A 23 1.71 19.19 10.48
C SER A 23 0.35 18.63 10.92
N LEU A 24 -0.11 18.99 12.11
CA LEU A 24 -1.43 18.65 12.65
C LEU A 24 -2.12 19.93 13.13
N ASP A 25 -3.46 19.91 13.13
CA ASP A 25 -4.26 21.00 13.68
C ASP A 25 -4.24 20.96 15.21
N LYS A 26 -3.58 21.93 15.84
CA LYS A 26 -3.45 22.03 17.29
C LYS A 26 -4.64 22.68 17.99
N GLU A 27 -5.49 23.35 17.22
CA GLU A 27 -6.64 24.08 17.77
C GLU A 27 -7.93 23.26 17.70
N LYS A 28 -8.00 22.32 16.75
CA LYS A 28 -9.13 21.43 16.59
C LYS A 28 -9.30 20.54 17.83
N LYS A 29 -10.52 20.52 18.34
CA LYS A 29 -10.90 19.65 19.45
C LYS A 29 -11.52 18.37 18.94
N TRP A 30 -11.16 17.26 19.58
CA TRP A 30 -11.60 15.91 19.27
C TRP A 30 -12.30 15.31 20.48
N ALA A 31 -13.39 14.63 20.28
CA ALA A 31 -14.11 13.91 21.34
C ALA A 31 -13.28 12.69 21.78
N ALA A 32 -12.70 12.74 22.95
CA ALA A 32 -11.94 11.64 23.51
C ALA A 32 -12.76 10.86 24.53
N HIS A 33 -12.75 9.54 24.40
CA HIS A 33 -13.28 8.58 25.34
C HIS A 33 -12.12 7.85 26.03
N ILE A 34 -12.00 7.98 27.35
CA ILE A 34 -10.91 7.38 28.13
C ILE A 34 -11.26 5.93 28.44
N THR A 35 -10.36 4.99 28.12
CA THR A 35 -10.61 3.54 28.25
C THR A 35 -9.94 2.92 29.46
N VAL A 36 -9.19 3.70 30.25
CA VAL A 36 -8.40 3.24 31.39
C VAL A 36 -8.82 3.93 32.68
N SER A 37 -8.46 3.36 33.83
CA SER A 37 -8.78 3.88 35.15
C SER A 37 -7.50 4.24 35.93
N VAL A 38 -7.64 5.15 36.92
CA VAL A 38 -6.55 5.46 37.82
C VAL A 38 -6.18 4.18 38.62
N GLY A 39 -4.89 3.86 38.64
CA GLY A 39 -4.33 2.66 39.26
C GLY A 39 -3.99 1.54 38.28
N ASP A 40 -4.46 1.64 37.02
CA ASP A 40 -4.08 0.68 35.96
C ASP A 40 -2.60 0.80 35.62
N TYR A 41 -1.92 -0.34 35.44
CA TYR A 41 -0.55 -0.37 34.95
C TYR A 41 -0.57 -0.57 33.43
N LEU A 42 0.02 0.35 32.68
CA LEU A 42 0.04 0.34 31.22
C LEU A 42 1.47 0.07 30.71
N HIS A 43 1.54 -0.74 29.65
CA HIS A 43 2.75 -1.01 28.90
C HIS A 43 2.79 -0.20 27.60
N GLY A 44 3.97 -0.14 27.00
CA GLY A 44 4.11 0.47 25.68
C GLY A 44 3.19 -0.18 24.64
N GLY A 45 2.41 0.64 23.93
CA GLY A 45 1.41 0.21 22.96
C GLY A 45 -0.01 0.08 23.51
N ASP A 46 -0.23 0.01 24.83
CA ASP A 46 -1.57 -0.09 25.40
C ASP A 46 -2.43 1.11 25.04
N ILE A 47 -3.70 0.85 24.74
CA ILE A 47 -4.67 1.86 24.33
C ILE A 47 -5.26 2.51 25.58
N PHE A 48 -5.18 3.84 25.68
CA PHE A 48 -5.70 4.59 26.82
C PHE A 48 -6.89 5.49 26.52
N ALA A 49 -7.14 5.78 25.22
CA ALA A 49 -8.29 6.54 24.79
C ALA A 49 -8.68 6.20 23.34
N GLU A 50 -9.95 6.42 23.01
CA GLU A 50 -10.49 6.29 21.67
C GLU A 50 -11.09 7.62 21.20
N VAL A 51 -10.86 7.95 19.93
CA VAL A 51 -11.31 9.20 19.31
C VAL A 51 -11.91 8.90 17.94
N PRO A 52 -13.19 9.20 17.68
CA PRO A 52 -13.75 9.13 16.33
C PRO A 52 -13.03 10.12 15.41
N GLU A 53 -12.22 9.60 14.48
CA GLU A 53 -11.43 10.42 13.54
C GLU A 53 -12.24 10.73 12.28
N THR A 54 -12.82 9.69 11.69
CA THR A 54 -13.74 9.78 10.54
C THR A 54 -14.93 8.84 10.76
N HIS A 55 -15.85 8.78 9.80
CA HIS A 55 -16.94 7.81 9.85
C HIS A 55 -16.49 6.34 9.79
N ALA A 56 -15.31 6.11 9.20
CA ALA A 56 -14.74 4.77 9.02
C ALA A 56 -13.69 4.41 10.07
N ILE A 57 -13.07 5.40 10.71
CA ILE A 57 -11.87 5.20 11.53
C ILE A 57 -12.06 5.73 12.94
N THR A 58 -11.82 4.86 13.91
CA THR A 58 -11.65 5.24 15.32
C THR A 58 -10.15 5.26 15.62
N HIS A 59 -9.63 6.44 15.93
CA HIS A 59 -8.25 6.62 16.34
C HIS A 59 -8.07 6.11 17.77
N LYS A 60 -7.08 5.26 17.99
CA LYS A 60 -6.75 4.72 19.31
C LYS A 60 -5.47 5.37 19.82
N CYS A 61 -5.60 6.13 20.90
CA CYS A 61 -4.44 6.76 21.55
C CYS A 61 -3.68 5.70 22.34
N MET A 62 -2.41 5.52 22.01
CA MET A 62 -1.57 4.45 22.58
C MET A 62 -0.43 5.02 23.42
N VAL A 63 -0.04 4.30 24.46
CA VAL A 63 1.18 4.58 25.21
C VAL A 63 2.37 4.45 24.25
N PRO A 64 3.31 5.42 24.20
CA PRO A 64 4.54 5.27 23.44
C PRO A 64 5.25 3.95 23.76
N PRO A 65 5.81 3.23 22.75
CA PRO A 65 6.34 1.88 22.93
C PRO A 65 7.48 1.74 23.96
N ASP A 66 8.17 2.83 24.24
CA ASP A 66 9.30 2.92 25.18
C ASP A 66 8.89 3.33 26.61
N LEU A 67 7.60 3.50 26.86
CA LEU A 67 7.07 3.91 28.16
C LEU A 67 6.20 2.83 28.78
N GLU A 68 6.27 2.73 30.12
CA GLU A 68 5.37 1.94 30.94
C GLU A 68 5.20 2.59 32.30
N GLY A 69 4.07 2.39 32.96
CA GLY A 69 3.81 2.96 34.25
C GLY A 69 2.37 2.84 34.72
N THR A 70 2.12 3.33 35.94
CA THR A 70 0.81 3.33 36.58
C THR A 70 0.07 4.63 36.27
N VAL A 71 -1.19 4.53 35.89
CA VAL A 71 -2.06 5.69 35.67
C VAL A 71 -2.37 6.35 37.02
N ILE A 72 -1.92 7.59 37.19
CA ILE A 72 -2.15 8.37 38.43
C ILE A 72 -3.22 9.45 38.25
N GLN A 73 -3.50 9.86 37.00
CA GLN A 73 -4.51 10.85 36.70
C GLN A 73 -5.09 10.59 35.31
N ILE A 74 -6.40 10.79 35.18
CA ILE A 74 -7.12 10.78 33.90
C ILE A 74 -8.00 12.02 33.81
N VAL A 75 -8.35 12.44 32.60
CA VAL A 75 -9.39 13.45 32.36
C VAL A 75 -10.75 12.78 32.19
N GLU A 76 -11.84 13.53 32.31
CA GLU A 76 -13.18 13.04 31.95
C GLU A 76 -13.33 12.96 30.43
N ASP A 77 -14.29 12.15 29.96
CA ASP A 77 -14.65 12.12 28.55
C ASP A 77 -15.08 13.51 28.09
N GLY A 78 -14.51 13.95 26.97
CA GLY A 78 -14.74 15.31 26.52
C GLY A 78 -14.00 15.68 25.24
N ALA A 79 -14.04 16.97 24.90
CA ALA A 79 -13.41 17.51 23.71
C ALA A 79 -12.07 18.17 24.06
N TYR A 80 -10.98 17.58 23.55
CA TYR A 80 -9.59 18.01 23.81
C TYR A 80 -8.84 18.26 22.52
N THR A 81 -7.82 19.10 22.58
CA THR A 81 -6.86 19.26 21.48
C THR A 81 -5.84 18.12 21.48
N ILE A 82 -5.10 17.97 20.40
CA ILE A 82 -4.10 16.90 20.28
C ILE A 82 -2.91 17.03 21.23
N GLU A 83 -2.67 18.21 21.81
CA GLU A 83 -1.56 18.49 22.73
C GLU A 83 -1.99 18.49 24.20
N GLU A 84 -3.29 18.57 24.50
CA GLU A 84 -3.79 18.48 25.88
C GLU A 84 -3.57 17.09 26.44
N PRO A 85 -2.99 16.96 27.66
CA PRO A 85 -2.80 15.68 28.31
C PRO A 85 -4.13 14.99 28.64
N LEU A 86 -4.28 13.73 28.26
CA LEU A 86 -5.44 12.92 28.59
C LEU A 86 -5.23 12.06 29.83
N ILE A 87 -4.02 11.53 30.00
CA ILE A 87 -3.64 10.73 31.17
C ILE A 87 -2.26 11.13 31.67
N THR A 88 -1.96 10.83 32.93
CA THR A 88 -0.62 10.96 33.51
C THR A 88 -0.18 9.60 34.04
N LEU A 89 0.99 9.14 33.62
CA LEU A 89 1.64 7.92 34.10
C LEU A 89 2.72 8.27 35.15
N GLU A 90 2.80 7.48 36.19
CA GLU A 90 3.95 7.41 37.07
C GLU A 90 4.84 6.25 36.60
N LEU A 91 6.05 6.58 36.17
CA LEU A 91 7.02 5.61 35.68
C LEU A 91 7.70 4.90 36.85
N SER A 92 8.34 3.77 36.58
CA SER A 92 9.12 3.02 37.61
C SER A 92 10.25 3.83 38.24
N SER A 93 10.73 4.90 37.58
CA SER A 93 11.69 5.87 38.14
C SER A 93 11.09 6.83 39.17
N GLY A 94 9.76 6.89 39.29
CA GLY A 94 9.03 7.88 40.08
C GLY A 94 8.74 9.20 39.31
N ASP A 95 9.17 9.30 38.06
CA ASP A 95 8.88 10.45 37.22
C ASP A 95 7.42 10.39 36.72
N GLN A 96 6.81 11.55 36.55
CA GLN A 96 5.47 11.65 35.95
C GLN A 96 5.54 12.03 34.46
N LYS A 97 4.79 11.31 33.63
CA LYS A 97 4.71 11.56 32.21
C LYS A 97 3.26 11.80 31.78
N GLN A 98 3.01 12.96 31.24
CA GLN A 98 1.71 13.30 30.64
C GLN A 98 1.65 12.81 29.20
N LEU A 99 0.56 12.13 28.85
CA LEU A 99 0.32 11.59 27.51
C LEU A 99 -0.86 12.32 26.85
N PRO A 100 -0.60 13.06 25.74
CA PRO A 100 -1.64 13.63 24.88
C PRO A 100 -2.04 12.65 23.78
N MET A 101 -2.99 13.05 22.89
CA MET A 101 -3.38 12.25 21.73
C MET A 101 -2.23 12.08 20.73
N ALA A 102 -1.42 13.13 20.53
CA ALA A 102 -0.33 13.11 19.55
C ALA A 102 0.94 12.52 20.14
N GLN A 103 1.65 11.72 19.36
CA GLN A 103 2.99 11.24 19.68
C GLN A 103 3.95 11.51 18.53
N ARG A 104 5.26 11.59 18.81
CA ARG A 104 6.32 11.76 17.82
C ARG A 104 7.04 10.44 17.62
N TRP A 105 7.30 10.11 16.35
CA TRP A 105 8.04 8.90 15.98
C TRP A 105 9.07 9.19 14.90
N PRO A 106 10.31 8.66 15.00
CA PRO A 106 11.31 8.80 13.95
C PRO A 106 10.93 7.94 12.74
N ILE A 107 10.64 8.57 11.59
CA ILE A 107 10.07 7.90 10.41
C ILE A 107 10.92 6.77 9.83
N ARG A 108 12.23 6.78 10.06
CA ARG A 108 13.15 5.73 9.57
C ARG A 108 13.23 4.52 10.48
N THR A 109 12.66 4.60 11.68
CA THR A 109 12.63 3.51 12.64
C THR A 109 11.29 2.80 12.55
N ALA A 110 11.31 1.51 12.32
CA ALA A 110 10.09 0.70 12.32
C ALA A 110 9.46 0.70 13.72
N ARG A 111 8.12 0.73 13.78
CA ARG A 111 7.41 0.64 15.05
C ARG A 111 7.47 -0.80 15.57
N PRO A 112 7.77 -1.01 16.86
CA PRO A 112 7.92 -2.34 17.42
C PRO A 112 6.58 -3.08 17.47
N THR A 113 6.67 -4.40 17.38
CA THR A 113 5.54 -5.33 17.50
C THR A 113 5.96 -6.50 18.39
N SER A 114 4.99 -7.24 18.91
CA SER A 114 5.27 -8.44 19.73
C SER A 114 5.87 -9.55 18.86
N HIS A 115 5.17 -9.94 17.78
CA HIS A 115 5.68 -10.92 16.81
C HIS A 115 4.99 -10.77 15.44
N ARG A 116 5.57 -11.43 14.43
CA ARG A 116 5.07 -11.45 13.06
C ARG A 116 4.36 -12.77 12.80
N PHE A 117 3.17 -12.70 12.22
CA PHE A 117 2.43 -13.87 11.74
C PHE A 117 2.84 -14.27 10.33
N PRO A 118 2.66 -15.56 9.97
CA PRO A 118 2.69 -15.98 8.56
C PRO A 118 1.59 -15.29 7.76
N ALA A 119 1.87 -15.00 6.50
CA ALA A 119 0.90 -14.43 5.57
C ALA A 119 -0.08 -15.52 5.10
N SER A 120 -1.18 -15.70 5.80
CA SER A 120 -2.17 -16.79 5.58
C SER A 120 -3.55 -16.32 5.13
N ILE A 121 -3.79 -15.02 5.07
CA ILE A 121 -5.08 -14.42 4.67
C ILE A 121 -4.85 -13.57 3.42
N PRO A 122 -5.60 -13.78 2.32
CA PRO A 122 -5.45 -12.95 1.13
C PRO A 122 -5.99 -11.54 1.37
N LEU A 123 -5.35 -10.55 0.74
CA LEU A 123 -5.94 -9.24 0.50
C LEU A 123 -6.80 -9.36 -0.76
N VAL A 124 -8.11 -9.39 -0.61
CA VAL A 124 -9.03 -9.45 -1.74
C VAL A 124 -9.10 -8.08 -2.40
N THR A 125 -8.81 -8.02 -3.70
CA THR A 125 -8.69 -6.76 -4.46
C THR A 125 -9.89 -6.49 -5.36
N GLY A 126 -10.75 -7.47 -5.59
CA GLY A 126 -11.84 -7.38 -6.55
C GLY A 126 -11.39 -7.46 -8.02
N GLN A 127 -10.09 -7.65 -8.26
CA GLN A 127 -9.51 -7.81 -9.60
C GLN A 127 -9.27 -9.29 -9.88
N ARG A 128 -10.01 -9.87 -10.86
CA ARG A 128 -9.96 -11.31 -11.16
C ARG A 128 -8.54 -11.84 -11.37
N ILE A 129 -7.74 -11.16 -12.19
CA ILE A 129 -6.38 -11.61 -12.49
C ILE A 129 -5.49 -11.62 -11.25
N ILE A 130 -5.68 -10.68 -10.33
CA ILE A 130 -4.92 -10.62 -9.08
C ILE A 130 -5.42 -11.73 -8.16
N ASP A 131 -6.69 -11.70 -7.81
CA ASP A 131 -7.25 -12.54 -6.75
C ASP A 131 -7.20 -14.03 -7.10
N THR A 132 -7.28 -14.39 -8.40
CA THR A 132 -7.24 -15.79 -8.83
C THR A 132 -5.86 -16.28 -9.27
N MET A 133 -5.11 -15.45 -10.03
CA MET A 133 -3.87 -15.89 -10.65
C MET A 133 -2.64 -15.54 -9.83
N PHE A 134 -2.59 -14.33 -9.27
CA PHE A 134 -1.43 -13.76 -8.59
C PHE A 134 -1.79 -13.09 -7.27
N PRO A 135 -2.40 -13.84 -6.32
CA PRO A 135 -2.91 -13.25 -5.08
C PRO A 135 -1.80 -12.67 -4.22
N ILE A 136 -2.15 -11.62 -3.50
CA ILE A 136 -1.34 -11.04 -2.43
C ILE A 136 -1.97 -11.35 -1.08
N ALA A 137 -1.14 -11.57 -0.08
CA ALA A 137 -1.61 -11.75 1.29
C ALA A 137 -1.72 -10.40 2.02
N LYS A 138 -2.58 -10.31 3.03
CA LYS A 138 -2.54 -9.21 4.02
C LYS A 138 -1.18 -9.22 4.72
N GLY A 139 -0.55 -8.06 4.79
CA GLY A 139 0.84 -7.97 5.24
C GLY A 139 1.88 -8.40 4.20
N GLY A 140 1.46 -8.63 2.96
CA GLY A 140 2.33 -9.01 1.85
C GLY A 140 3.00 -7.84 1.13
N THR A 141 3.83 -8.20 0.16
CA THR A 141 4.56 -7.26 -0.69
C THR A 141 4.31 -7.54 -2.16
N ALA A 142 3.97 -6.51 -2.92
CA ALA A 142 3.79 -6.59 -4.36
C ALA A 142 4.49 -5.45 -5.09
N ALA A 143 4.91 -5.71 -6.31
CA ALA A 143 5.36 -4.68 -7.25
C ALA A 143 4.49 -4.66 -8.50
N ILE A 144 4.20 -3.45 -8.99
CA ILE A 144 3.53 -3.21 -10.26
C ILE A 144 4.51 -2.50 -11.20
N PRO A 145 5.40 -3.23 -11.87
CA PRO A 145 6.28 -2.62 -12.86
C PRO A 145 5.58 -2.46 -14.20
N GLY A 146 5.79 -1.32 -14.82
CA GLY A 146 5.24 -1.05 -16.15
C GLY A 146 5.70 0.26 -16.72
N GLY A 147 5.82 0.33 -18.04
CA GLY A 147 6.13 1.55 -18.76
C GLY A 147 5.02 2.59 -18.67
N PHE A 148 5.26 3.77 -19.24
CA PHE A 148 4.25 4.82 -19.34
C PHE A 148 3.02 4.33 -20.12
N GLY A 149 1.82 4.66 -19.65
CA GLY A 149 0.57 4.32 -20.31
C GLY A 149 0.11 2.86 -20.17
N THR A 150 0.76 2.03 -19.36
CA THR A 150 0.35 0.63 -19.15
C THR A 150 -0.72 0.46 -18.05
N GLY A 151 -1.16 1.55 -17.42
CA GLY A 151 -2.24 1.52 -16.43
C GLY A 151 -1.80 1.25 -14.98
N LYS A 152 -0.53 1.55 -14.60
CA LYS A 152 -0.05 1.41 -13.22
C LYS A 152 -0.94 2.10 -12.20
N THR A 153 -1.09 3.41 -12.35
CA THR A 153 -1.90 4.26 -11.46
C THR A 153 -3.34 3.77 -11.40
N MET A 154 -3.96 3.45 -12.55
CA MET A 154 -5.33 2.92 -12.59
C MET A 154 -5.45 1.58 -11.85
N THR A 155 -4.48 0.68 -11.98
CA THR A 155 -4.46 -0.59 -11.24
C THR A 155 -4.39 -0.34 -9.73
N GLN A 156 -3.55 0.58 -9.28
CA GLN A 156 -3.47 0.96 -7.86
C GLN A 156 -4.76 1.61 -7.36
N HIS A 157 -5.41 2.47 -8.16
CA HIS A 157 -6.71 3.06 -7.81
C HIS A 157 -7.79 2.00 -7.65
N GLN A 158 -7.84 1.00 -8.54
CA GLN A 158 -8.81 -0.10 -8.44
C GLN A 158 -8.57 -0.92 -7.16
N ILE A 159 -7.32 -1.22 -6.84
CA ILE A 159 -6.98 -1.92 -5.60
C ILE A 159 -7.34 -1.07 -4.37
N ALA A 160 -7.02 0.22 -4.37
CA ALA A 160 -7.36 1.13 -3.28
C ALA A 160 -8.87 1.21 -3.04
N LYS A 161 -9.66 1.29 -4.12
CA LYS A 161 -11.11 1.39 -4.05
C LYS A 161 -11.78 0.11 -3.55
N TRP A 162 -11.36 -1.05 -4.06
CA TRP A 162 -12.08 -2.31 -3.91
C TRP A 162 -11.47 -3.29 -2.93
N SER A 163 -10.20 -3.09 -2.52
CA SER A 163 -9.55 -4.00 -1.58
C SER A 163 -10.27 -4.03 -0.22
N ASP A 164 -10.12 -5.15 0.45
CA ASP A 164 -10.66 -5.35 1.79
C ASP A 164 -9.78 -4.78 2.91
N ALA A 165 -8.78 -3.98 2.58
CA ALA A 165 -8.04 -3.19 3.56
C ALA A 165 -8.95 -2.16 4.27
N ASP A 166 -8.68 -1.90 5.55
CA ASP A 166 -9.43 -0.91 6.34
C ASP A 166 -8.99 0.51 6.00
N ILE A 167 -7.68 0.71 5.83
CA ILE A 167 -7.06 2.02 5.59
C ILE A 167 -6.13 1.94 4.38
N ILE A 168 -6.17 2.99 3.55
CA ILE A 168 -5.31 3.17 2.40
C ILE A 168 -4.34 4.32 2.66
N ILE A 169 -3.06 4.08 2.47
CA ILE A 169 -2.03 5.12 2.43
C ILE A 169 -1.52 5.21 0.98
N TYR A 170 -1.90 6.26 0.28
CA TYR A 170 -1.43 6.51 -1.08
C TYR A 170 -0.27 7.50 -1.06
N ILE A 171 0.88 7.10 -1.57
CA ILE A 171 2.09 7.91 -1.60
C ILE A 171 2.43 8.23 -3.05
N GLY A 172 2.13 9.47 -3.49
CA GLY A 172 2.64 10.01 -4.73
C GLY A 172 4.06 10.52 -4.51
N CYS A 173 5.05 9.72 -4.93
CA CYS A 173 6.46 10.01 -4.71
C CYS A 173 7.10 10.54 -6.00
N GLY A 174 7.27 11.85 -6.12
CA GLY A 174 7.89 12.49 -7.28
C GLY A 174 7.03 12.48 -8.54
N GLU A 175 5.72 12.32 -8.38
CA GLU A 175 4.77 12.32 -9.48
C GLU A 175 4.48 13.74 -10.00
N ARG A 176 3.83 13.84 -11.15
CA ARG A 176 3.47 15.12 -11.73
C ARG A 176 2.33 15.76 -10.94
N GLY A 177 2.34 17.08 -10.81
CA GLY A 177 1.30 17.81 -10.07
C GLY A 177 -0.11 17.55 -10.61
N ASN A 178 -0.29 17.49 -11.94
CA ASN A 178 -1.57 17.18 -12.57
C ASN A 178 -2.06 15.76 -12.28
N GLU A 179 -1.16 14.76 -12.22
CA GLU A 179 -1.50 13.39 -11.84
C GLU A 179 -1.96 13.32 -10.38
N MET A 180 -1.27 14.03 -9.48
CA MET A 180 -1.67 14.11 -8.07
C MET A 180 -3.01 14.84 -7.87
N THR A 181 -3.29 15.89 -8.64
CA THR A 181 -4.59 16.57 -8.61
C THR A 181 -5.70 15.63 -9.07
N GLN A 182 -5.47 14.87 -10.14
CA GLN A 182 -6.42 13.87 -10.62
C GLN A 182 -6.70 12.79 -9.57
N VAL A 183 -5.67 12.29 -8.88
CA VAL A 183 -5.84 11.31 -7.78
C VAL A 183 -6.70 11.91 -6.66
N LEU A 184 -6.45 13.16 -6.29
CA LEU A 184 -7.21 13.84 -5.24
C LEU A 184 -8.69 14.02 -5.62
N GLU A 185 -8.96 14.43 -6.86
CA GLU A 185 -10.32 14.57 -7.39
C GLU A 185 -11.03 13.22 -7.47
N GLU A 186 -10.40 12.21 -8.07
CA GLU A 186 -10.98 10.86 -8.19
C GLU A 186 -11.29 10.25 -6.81
N PHE A 187 -10.37 10.32 -5.85
CA PHE A 187 -10.59 9.77 -4.50
C PHE A 187 -11.61 10.58 -3.69
N GLY A 188 -11.70 11.88 -3.94
CA GLY A 188 -12.70 12.76 -3.32
C GLY A 188 -14.14 12.47 -3.80
N GLU A 189 -14.30 12.06 -5.06
CA GLU A 189 -15.60 11.71 -5.66
C GLU A 189 -16.00 10.25 -5.42
N LEU A 190 -15.04 9.37 -5.15
CA LEU A 190 -15.30 7.95 -4.95
C LEU A 190 -16.00 7.69 -3.62
N ILE A 191 -17.03 6.86 -3.69
CA ILE A 191 -17.72 6.33 -2.51
C ILE A 191 -17.16 4.94 -2.20
N ASP A 192 -16.80 4.73 -0.94
CA ASP A 192 -16.37 3.42 -0.46
C ASP A 192 -17.56 2.44 -0.52
N PRO A 193 -17.45 1.35 -1.30
CA PRO A 193 -18.56 0.41 -1.45
C PRO A 193 -18.93 -0.34 -0.17
N LYS A 194 -18.03 -0.36 0.82
CA LYS A 194 -18.25 -1.05 2.11
C LYS A 194 -19.06 -0.20 3.09
N THR A 195 -18.74 1.09 3.16
CA THR A 195 -19.30 2.00 4.17
C THR A 195 -20.37 2.94 3.60
N GLY A 196 -20.38 3.16 2.29
CA GLY A 196 -21.23 4.16 1.63
C GLY A 196 -20.77 5.61 1.87
N ASN A 197 -19.64 5.81 2.54
CA ASN A 197 -19.06 7.11 2.82
C ASN A 197 -17.96 7.44 1.78
N PRO A 198 -17.44 8.69 1.71
CA PRO A 198 -16.32 9.02 0.84
C PRO A 198 -15.11 8.12 1.09
N LEU A 199 -14.45 7.67 0.02
CA LEU A 199 -13.24 6.85 0.12
C LEU A 199 -12.13 7.57 0.89
N MET A 200 -12.09 8.90 0.81
CA MET A 200 -11.15 9.75 1.56
C MET A 200 -11.27 9.61 3.08
N ASP A 201 -12.41 9.17 3.63
CA ASP A 201 -12.58 8.95 5.07
C ASP A 201 -11.67 7.85 5.63
N ARG A 202 -11.20 6.94 4.75
CA ARG A 202 -10.24 5.88 5.09
C ARG A 202 -8.93 5.96 4.32
N THR A 203 -8.64 7.10 3.67
CA THR A 203 -7.46 7.28 2.84
C THR A 203 -6.59 8.42 3.34
N THR A 204 -5.29 8.18 3.46
CA THR A 204 -4.28 9.24 3.62
C THR A 204 -3.54 9.39 2.30
N LEU A 205 -3.58 10.60 1.73
CA LEU A 205 -2.90 10.94 0.49
C LEU A 205 -1.64 11.78 0.80
N ILE A 206 -0.47 11.25 0.47
CA ILE A 206 0.81 11.96 0.58
C ILE A 206 1.23 12.40 -0.82
N ALA A 207 1.10 13.70 -1.08
CA ALA A 207 1.43 14.28 -2.38
C ALA A 207 2.84 14.90 -2.36
N ASN A 208 3.81 14.17 -2.88
CA ASN A 208 5.13 14.71 -3.18
C ASN A 208 5.30 14.83 -4.70
N THR A 209 5.23 16.05 -5.22
CA THR A 209 5.35 16.32 -6.65
C THR A 209 6.81 16.45 -7.08
N SER A 210 7.06 16.26 -8.39
CA SER A 210 8.41 16.23 -8.97
C SER A 210 9.21 17.53 -8.82
N ASN A 211 8.54 18.66 -8.57
CA ASN A 211 9.15 19.96 -8.33
C ASN A 211 9.49 20.24 -6.86
N MET A 212 9.11 19.36 -5.95
CA MET A 212 9.45 19.47 -4.53
C MET A 212 10.91 19.07 -4.25
N PRO A 213 11.50 19.52 -3.12
CA PRO A 213 12.87 19.17 -2.77
C PRO A 213 13.12 17.67 -2.69
N VAL A 214 14.29 17.23 -3.15
CA VAL A 214 14.68 15.81 -3.20
C VAL A 214 14.62 15.14 -1.83
N ALA A 215 15.04 15.83 -0.77
CA ALA A 215 14.98 15.30 0.59
C ALA A 215 13.52 15.06 1.06
N ALA A 216 12.57 15.89 0.62
CA ALA A 216 11.15 15.66 0.89
C ALA A 216 10.62 14.46 0.14
N ARG A 217 11.09 14.22 -1.11
CA ARG A 217 10.76 13.03 -1.88
C ARG A 217 11.25 11.76 -1.20
N GLU A 218 12.49 11.76 -0.74
CA GLU A 218 13.05 10.63 0.00
C GLU A 218 12.28 10.37 1.31
N ALA A 219 11.90 11.40 2.04
CA ALA A 219 11.18 11.28 3.30
C ALA A 219 9.72 10.84 3.14
N SER A 220 9.06 11.11 2.00
CA SER A 220 7.63 10.82 1.80
C SER A 220 7.30 9.34 1.94
N ILE A 221 8.16 8.47 1.47
CA ILE A 221 8.04 7.01 1.59
C ILE A 221 8.02 6.58 3.07
N TYR A 222 8.96 7.09 3.85
CA TYR A 222 9.04 6.74 5.28
C TYR A 222 7.90 7.34 6.11
N THR A 223 7.41 8.52 5.73
CA THR A 223 6.23 9.13 6.35
C THR A 223 5.00 8.24 6.16
N GLY A 224 4.77 7.78 4.93
CA GLY A 224 3.67 6.85 4.64
C GLY A 224 3.78 5.52 5.38
N LEU A 225 4.98 4.94 5.43
CA LEU A 225 5.25 3.71 6.20
C LEU A 225 4.94 3.89 7.69
N THR A 226 5.39 5.01 8.27
CA THR A 226 5.19 5.28 9.70
C THR A 226 3.72 5.47 10.04
N LEU A 227 2.95 6.16 9.18
CA LEU A 227 1.51 6.29 9.34
C LEU A 227 0.82 4.93 9.23
N ALA A 228 1.20 4.11 8.25
CA ALA A 228 0.64 2.78 8.08
C ALA A 228 0.91 1.87 9.30
N GLU A 229 2.13 1.88 9.84
CA GLU A 229 2.46 1.13 11.04
C GLU A 229 1.72 1.65 12.28
N TYR A 230 1.48 2.95 12.36
CA TYR A 230 0.73 3.54 13.46
C TYR A 230 -0.73 3.08 13.47
N TYR A 231 -1.39 3.05 12.31
CA TYR A 231 -2.73 2.49 12.19
C TYR A 231 -2.76 0.96 12.35
N ARG A 232 -1.74 0.25 11.87
CA ARG A 232 -1.57 -1.18 12.16
C ARG A 232 -1.56 -1.45 13.67
N ASP A 233 -0.84 -0.64 14.44
CA ASP A 233 -0.75 -0.78 15.90
C ASP A 233 -2.10 -0.58 16.59
N MET A 234 -3.05 0.09 15.94
CA MET A 234 -4.45 0.21 16.39
C MET A 234 -5.29 -1.03 16.05
N GLY A 235 -4.75 -2.00 15.30
CA GLY A 235 -5.44 -3.22 14.89
C GLY A 235 -6.10 -3.14 13.51
N TYR A 236 -5.71 -2.19 12.64
CA TYR A 236 -6.22 -2.07 11.28
C TYR A 236 -5.37 -2.82 10.26
N ASP A 237 -6.03 -3.28 9.20
CA ASP A 237 -5.37 -3.76 7.98
C ASP A 237 -5.12 -2.57 7.04
N VAL A 238 -3.85 -2.22 6.85
CA VAL A 238 -3.45 -1.05 6.07
C VAL A 238 -2.81 -1.49 4.76
N ALA A 239 -3.20 -0.88 3.65
CA ALA A 239 -2.54 -1.06 2.35
C ALA A 239 -1.84 0.23 1.93
N ILE A 240 -0.56 0.12 1.59
CA ILE A 240 0.25 1.22 1.04
C ILE A 240 0.31 1.07 -0.47
N MET A 241 -0.04 2.15 -1.18
CA MET A 241 0.17 2.32 -2.61
C MET A 241 1.28 3.34 -2.80
N ALA A 242 2.47 2.91 -3.26
CA ALA A 242 3.60 3.82 -3.51
C ALA A 242 3.77 4.04 -5.02
N ASP A 243 3.47 5.23 -5.50
CA ASP A 243 3.62 5.63 -6.89
C ASP A 243 4.59 6.82 -7.02
N SER A 244 5.83 6.60 -7.43
CA SER A 244 6.47 5.32 -7.70
C SER A 244 7.79 5.18 -6.93
N THR A 245 8.14 3.95 -6.63
CA THR A 245 9.44 3.64 -5.98
C THR A 245 10.63 3.95 -6.88
N SER A 246 10.46 4.00 -8.20
CA SER A 246 11.49 4.46 -9.14
C SER A 246 11.87 5.91 -8.91
N ARG A 247 10.89 6.79 -8.63
CA ARG A 247 11.15 8.20 -8.33
C ARG A 247 11.83 8.38 -6.97
N TRP A 248 11.52 7.51 -6.02
CA TRP A 248 12.25 7.44 -4.77
C TRP A 248 13.72 7.02 -4.98
N ALA A 249 13.97 6.00 -5.80
CA ALA A 249 15.32 5.57 -6.16
C ALA A 249 16.11 6.70 -6.89
N GLU A 250 15.45 7.45 -7.78
CA GLU A 250 16.04 8.65 -8.40
C GLU A 250 16.43 9.71 -7.35
N ALA A 251 15.61 9.91 -6.31
CA ALA A 251 15.95 10.80 -5.21
C ALA A 251 17.17 10.33 -4.43
N LEU A 252 17.29 9.04 -4.18
CA LEU A 252 18.48 8.45 -3.55
C LEU A 252 19.73 8.66 -4.42
N ARG A 253 19.61 8.48 -5.74
CA ARG A 253 20.71 8.73 -6.70
C ARG A 253 21.14 10.20 -6.69
N GLU A 254 20.18 11.13 -6.69
CA GLU A 254 20.48 12.56 -6.64
C GLU A 254 21.15 12.97 -5.32
N LEU A 255 20.67 12.46 -4.19
CA LEU A 255 21.27 12.73 -2.88
C LEU A 255 22.68 12.20 -2.78
N SER A 256 22.93 10.95 -3.20
CA SER A 256 24.27 10.34 -3.19
C SER A 256 25.24 11.09 -4.11
N GLY A 257 24.77 11.55 -5.28
CA GLY A 257 25.57 12.37 -6.19
C GLY A 257 25.96 13.74 -5.59
N ARG A 258 25.05 14.37 -4.85
CA ARG A 258 25.33 15.65 -4.13
C ARG A 258 26.29 15.47 -2.95
N LEU A 259 26.30 14.26 -2.35
CA LEU A 259 27.23 13.90 -1.27
C LEU A 259 28.56 13.35 -1.80
N GLU A 260 28.75 13.33 -3.12
CA GLU A 260 29.93 12.80 -3.78
C GLU A 260 30.25 11.34 -3.41
N GLU A 261 29.21 10.55 -3.11
CA GLU A 261 29.35 9.13 -2.85
C GLU A 261 29.68 8.36 -4.14
N MET A 262 30.48 7.29 -4.03
CA MET A 262 30.85 6.49 -5.19
C MET A 262 29.61 5.82 -5.80
N PRO A 263 29.29 6.07 -7.08
CA PRO A 263 28.14 5.46 -7.72
C PRO A 263 28.38 3.97 -8.01
N ALA A 264 27.32 3.19 -7.91
CA ALA A 264 27.25 1.81 -8.36
C ALA A 264 26.58 1.72 -9.75
N GLU A 265 25.88 0.63 -10.03
CA GLU A 265 25.21 0.35 -11.30
C GLU A 265 24.26 1.50 -11.71
N GLU A 266 24.34 1.97 -12.94
CA GLU A 266 23.58 3.07 -13.52
C GLU A 266 23.59 4.38 -12.69
N GLY A 267 24.60 4.60 -11.89
CA GLY A 267 24.73 5.79 -11.06
C GLY A 267 23.90 5.77 -9.77
N PHE A 268 23.25 4.67 -9.45
CA PHE A 268 22.57 4.51 -8.17
C PHE A 268 23.58 4.29 -7.03
N PRO A 269 23.21 4.65 -5.78
CA PRO A 269 24.07 4.36 -4.64
C PRO A 269 24.18 2.85 -4.39
N ALA A 270 25.32 2.39 -3.88
CA ALA A 270 25.55 0.98 -3.55
C ALA A 270 24.52 0.42 -2.53
N TYR A 271 23.92 1.28 -1.72
CA TYR A 271 22.90 0.92 -0.74
C TYR A 271 21.46 0.93 -1.28
N LEU A 272 21.23 1.06 -2.59
CA LEU A 272 19.87 1.03 -3.17
C LEU A 272 19.11 -0.24 -2.76
N ALA A 273 19.77 -1.40 -2.90
CA ALA A 273 19.16 -2.69 -2.53
C ALA A 273 18.72 -2.74 -1.05
N SER A 274 19.58 -2.28 -0.13
CA SER A 274 19.27 -2.28 1.30
C SER A 274 18.16 -1.29 1.65
N ARG A 275 18.05 -0.16 0.94
CA ARG A 275 16.94 0.79 1.13
C ARG A 275 15.60 0.20 0.66
N LEU A 276 15.57 -0.44 -0.51
CA LEU A 276 14.39 -1.14 -1.02
C LEU A 276 13.99 -2.30 -0.11
N SER A 277 14.96 -3.11 0.34
CA SER A 277 14.72 -4.18 1.31
C SER A 277 14.09 -3.63 2.59
N GLY A 278 14.68 -2.60 3.19
CA GLY A 278 14.16 -1.99 4.42
C GLY A 278 12.76 -1.38 4.26
N PHE A 279 12.39 -0.94 3.07
CA PHE A 279 11.04 -0.48 2.75
C PHE A 279 10.04 -1.65 2.76
N TYR A 280 10.30 -2.69 1.97
CA TYR A 280 9.39 -3.83 1.86
C TYR A 280 9.35 -4.72 3.11
N GLU A 281 10.45 -4.77 3.88
CA GLU A 281 10.54 -5.55 5.13
C GLU A 281 9.59 -5.04 6.24
N ARG A 282 9.19 -3.77 6.18
CA ARG A 282 8.23 -3.18 7.11
C ARG A 282 6.78 -3.65 6.87
N ALA A 283 6.50 -4.29 5.73
CA ALA A 283 5.24 -4.99 5.51
C ALA A 283 5.16 -6.25 6.39
N GLY A 284 3.98 -6.60 6.83
CA GLY A 284 3.74 -7.83 7.57
C GLY A 284 2.39 -7.83 8.27
N MET A 285 1.94 -9.03 8.62
CA MET A 285 0.85 -9.23 9.55
C MET A 285 1.46 -9.41 10.94
N MET A 286 1.07 -8.55 11.87
CA MET A 286 1.75 -8.40 13.15
C MET A 286 0.78 -8.58 14.32
N HIS A 287 1.27 -9.20 15.39
CA HIS A 287 0.69 -9.09 16.71
C HIS A 287 1.26 -7.85 17.39
N ASN A 288 0.42 -6.88 17.68
CA ASN A 288 0.80 -5.59 18.23
C ASN A 288 1.14 -5.71 19.72
N LEU A 289 1.80 -4.69 20.27
CA LEU A 289 2.15 -4.66 21.69
C LEU A 289 0.92 -4.68 22.62
N ASN A 290 -0.20 -4.13 22.16
CA ASN A 290 -1.47 -4.09 22.88
C ASN A 290 -2.33 -5.37 22.71
N GLY A 291 -1.78 -6.43 22.12
CA GLY A 291 -2.49 -7.70 21.92
C GLY A 291 -3.49 -7.71 20.74
N THR A 292 -3.61 -6.63 19.96
CA THR A 292 -4.40 -6.63 18.73
C THR A 292 -3.58 -7.14 17.55
N ASP A 293 -4.26 -7.59 16.50
CA ASP A 293 -3.65 -7.98 15.23
C ASP A 293 -3.90 -6.89 14.19
N GLY A 294 -2.89 -6.61 13.38
CA GLY A 294 -2.99 -5.66 12.28
C GLY A 294 -1.96 -5.96 11.20
N SER A 295 -2.18 -5.41 10.01
CA SER A 295 -1.28 -5.66 8.88
C SER A 295 -0.90 -4.40 8.13
N VAL A 296 0.29 -4.42 7.52
CA VAL A 296 0.74 -3.45 6.52
C VAL A 296 1.08 -4.20 5.25
N THR A 297 0.28 -4.00 4.21
CA THR A 297 0.54 -4.54 2.86
C THR A 297 1.15 -3.44 2.01
N ILE A 298 2.25 -3.73 1.31
CA ILE A 298 2.95 -2.74 0.48
C ILE A 298 2.84 -3.11 -0.99
N ILE A 299 2.31 -2.19 -1.79
CA ILE A 299 2.19 -2.31 -3.25
C ILE A 299 2.95 -1.14 -3.87
N GLY A 300 4.13 -1.43 -4.41
CA GLY A 300 5.01 -0.44 -5.02
C GLY A 300 4.91 -0.42 -6.54
N ALA A 301 4.56 0.71 -7.14
CA ALA A 301 4.69 0.91 -8.57
C ALA A 301 6.17 1.11 -8.93
N VAL A 302 6.60 0.47 -10.00
CA VAL A 302 7.93 0.65 -10.58
C VAL A 302 7.77 1.15 -12.00
N SER A 303 8.54 2.18 -12.37
CA SER A 303 8.47 2.83 -13.68
C SER A 303 9.79 2.63 -14.45
N PRO A 304 10.06 1.41 -14.96
CA PRO A 304 11.29 1.14 -15.68
C PRO A 304 11.34 1.96 -16.97
N GLN A 305 12.49 2.55 -17.26
CA GLN A 305 12.69 3.30 -18.50
C GLN A 305 12.51 2.38 -19.71
N GLY A 306 11.76 2.85 -20.71
CA GLY A 306 11.46 2.04 -21.89
C GLY A 306 10.58 0.80 -21.64
N GLY A 307 10.26 0.48 -20.39
CA GLY A 307 9.60 -0.77 -19.99
C GLY A 307 10.57 -1.94 -19.85
N ASP A 308 11.86 -1.66 -19.71
CA ASP A 308 12.90 -2.67 -19.53
C ASP A 308 12.99 -3.11 -18.06
N PHE A 309 12.58 -4.33 -17.78
CA PHE A 309 12.60 -4.91 -16.43
C PHE A 309 14.00 -5.34 -15.97
N SER A 310 15.04 -5.18 -16.79
CA SER A 310 16.44 -5.49 -16.42
C SER A 310 17.12 -4.35 -15.64
N GLU A 311 16.48 -3.16 -15.56
CA GLU A 311 17.04 -2.01 -14.86
C GLU A 311 17.19 -2.25 -13.34
N PRO A 312 18.15 -1.59 -12.65
CA PRO A 312 18.51 -1.92 -11.26
C PRO A 312 17.37 -1.84 -10.25
N VAL A 313 16.45 -0.87 -10.37
CA VAL A 313 15.36 -0.70 -9.40
C VAL A 313 14.40 -1.87 -9.50
N THR A 314 13.99 -2.26 -10.72
CA THR A 314 13.10 -3.41 -10.95
C THR A 314 13.76 -4.71 -10.52
N GLN A 315 15.03 -4.92 -10.86
CA GLN A 315 15.76 -6.13 -10.49
C GLN A 315 15.94 -6.28 -8.99
N ASN A 316 16.26 -5.21 -8.29
CA ASN A 316 16.34 -5.24 -6.84
C ASN A 316 14.95 -5.42 -6.20
N THR A 317 13.92 -4.75 -6.72
CA THR A 317 12.55 -4.91 -6.23
C THR A 317 12.09 -6.37 -6.31
N LYS A 318 12.35 -7.06 -7.43
CA LYS A 318 12.04 -8.50 -7.59
C LYS A 318 12.60 -9.40 -6.50
N ARG A 319 13.72 -9.02 -5.88
CA ARG A 319 14.34 -9.82 -4.81
C ARG A 319 13.60 -9.71 -3.49
N PHE A 320 12.83 -8.64 -3.28
CA PHE A 320 12.22 -8.33 -1.99
C PHE A 320 10.70 -8.49 -1.98
N VAL A 321 10.05 -8.43 -3.15
CA VAL A 321 8.62 -8.65 -3.26
C VAL A 321 8.31 -10.11 -3.55
N ARG A 322 7.26 -10.63 -2.92
CA ARG A 322 6.77 -11.98 -3.17
C ARG A 322 5.69 -12.03 -4.26
N CYS A 323 5.19 -10.86 -4.66
CA CYS A 323 4.19 -10.74 -5.71
C CYS A 323 4.67 -9.73 -6.76
N PHE A 324 4.55 -10.07 -8.05
CA PHE A 324 5.02 -9.24 -9.14
C PHE A 324 3.98 -9.22 -10.26
N TRP A 325 3.38 -8.06 -10.51
CA TRP A 325 2.34 -7.87 -11.50
C TRP A 325 2.89 -7.05 -12.68
N GLY A 326 3.60 -7.72 -13.57
CA GLY A 326 4.26 -7.09 -14.71
C GLY A 326 3.25 -6.57 -15.73
N LEU A 327 3.21 -5.26 -15.93
CA LEU A 327 2.35 -4.64 -16.93
C LEU A 327 3.02 -4.65 -18.30
N ASP A 328 2.29 -5.14 -19.31
CA ASP A 328 2.75 -5.29 -20.67
C ASP A 328 2.18 -4.22 -21.60
N LYS A 329 3.07 -3.62 -22.40
CA LYS A 329 2.67 -2.58 -23.37
C LYS A 329 1.80 -3.11 -24.49
N SER A 330 2.03 -4.35 -24.94
CA SER A 330 1.25 -4.94 -26.03
C SER A 330 -0.20 -5.18 -25.63
N LEU A 331 -0.42 -5.62 -24.37
CA LEU A 331 -1.76 -5.74 -23.79
C LEU A 331 -2.43 -4.38 -23.65
N ALA A 332 -1.72 -3.37 -23.19
CA ALA A 332 -2.26 -2.01 -23.06
C ALA A 332 -2.63 -1.42 -24.45
N TYR A 333 -1.80 -1.61 -25.47
CA TYR A 333 -2.13 -1.19 -26.85
C TYR A 333 -3.31 -1.95 -27.44
N ALA A 334 -3.46 -3.23 -27.09
CA ALA A 334 -4.64 -4.03 -27.44
C ALA A 334 -5.89 -3.67 -26.60
N ARG A 335 -5.78 -2.69 -25.68
CA ARG A 335 -6.84 -2.29 -24.73
C ARG A 335 -7.32 -3.44 -23.83
N HIS A 336 -6.43 -4.37 -23.54
CA HIS A 336 -6.64 -5.42 -22.56
C HIS A 336 -6.21 -4.90 -21.18
N PHE A 337 -7.16 -4.60 -20.31
CA PHE A 337 -6.92 -4.11 -18.96
C PHE A 337 -7.60 -5.03 -17.92
N PRO A 338 -6.97 -5.22 -16.73
CA PRO A 338 -5.61 -4.78 -16.37
C PRO A 338 -4.56 -5.41 -17.31
N ALA A 339 -3.54 -4.61 -17.68
CA ALA A 339 -2.50 -5.07 -18.63
C ALA A 339 -1.44 -5.97 -17.95
N ILE A 340 -1.82 -6.70 -16.91
CA ILE A 340 -0.98 -7.65 -16.16
C ILE A 340 -0.73 -8.86 -17.04
N HIS A 341 0.53 -9.11 -17.38
CA HIS A 341 0.90 -10.21 -18.25
C HIS A 341 1.04 -11.51 -17.45
N TRP A 342 0.23 -12.49 -17.79
CA TRP A 342 0.11 -13.76 -17.03
C TRP A 342 1.34 -14.67 -17.07
N LEU A 343 2.25 -14.52 -18.05
CA LEU A 343 3.47 -15.31 -18.13
C LEU A 343 4.67 -14.66 -17.43
N THR A 344 4.66 -13.34 -17.26
CA THR A 344 5.76 -12.60 -16.63
C THR A 344 5.48 -12.26 -15.15
N SER A 345 4.22 -12.36 -14.75
CA SER A 345 3.78 -12.11 -13.38
C SER A 345 3.84 -13.37 -12.53
N TYR A 346 3.99 -13.19 -11.22
CA TYR A 346 4.00 -14.31 -10.27
C TYR A 346 3.48 -13.88 -8.90
N SER A 347 3.08 -14.87 -8.11
CA SER A 347 2.84 -14.75 -6.67
C SER A 347 3.41 -15.97 -5.96
N GLU A 348 4.22 -15.73 -4.96
CA GLU A 348 4.75 -16.75 -4.07
C GLU A 348 3.84 -17.07 -2.88
N TYR A 349 2.72 -16.31 -2.75
CA TYR A 349 1.77 -16.49 -1.66
C TYR A 349 0.78 -17.65 -1.87
N LEU A 350 0.69 -18.19 -3.08
CA LEU A 350 -0.36 -19.17 -3.42
C LEU A 350 -0.37 -20.38 -2.47
N ASN A 351 0.79 -20.89 -2.10
CA ASN A 351 0.90 -22.04 -1.20
C ASN A 351 0.46 -21.67 0.23
N ASP A 352 0.87 -20.52 0.70
CA ASP A 352 0.54 -20.02 2.05
C ASP A 352 -0.96 -19.71 2.17
N LEU A 353 -1.59 -19.27 1.08
CA LEU A 353 -3.01 -18.92 1.01
C LEU A 353 -3.91 -20.09 0.65
N SER A 354 -3.35 -21.23 0.18
CA SER A 354 -4.13 -22.40 -0.25
C SER A 354 -5.13 -22.91 0.79
N PRO A 355 -4.81 -23.01 2.09
CA PRO A 355 -5.78 -23.42 3.11
C PRO A 355 -6.97 -22.47 3.17
N TRP A 356 -6.72 -21.16 3.15
CA TRP A 356 -7.79 -20.16 3.17
C TRP A 356 -8.74 -20.30 1.98
N TYR A 357 -8.19 -20.51 0.76
CA TYR A 357 -9.02 -20.73 -0.44
C TYR A 357 -9.84 -22.01 -0.37
N GLN A 358 -9.28 -23.09 0.20
CA GLN A 358 -10.00 -24.34 0.38
C GLN A 358 -11.20 -24.18 1.31
N ASP A 359 -11.03 -23.44 2.39
CA ASP A 359 -12.06 -23.26 3.42
C ASP A 359 -13.12 -22.21 3.02
N ASN A 360 -12.72 -21.13 2.32
CA ASN A 360 -13.59 -19.98 2.08
C ASN A 360 -14.13 -19.87 0.64
N VAL A 361 -13.49 -20.52 -0.35
CA VAL A 361 -13.90 -20.43 -1.75
C VAL A 361 -14.25 -21.81 -2.31
N SER A 362 -13.26 -22.68 -2.51
CA SER A 362 -13.47 -24.04 -3.01
C SER A 362 -12.24 -24.91 -2.81
N PRO A 363 -12.40 -26.17 -2.43
CA PRO A 363 -11.29 -27.13 -2.39
C PRO A 363 -10.56 -27.32 -3.73
N LYS A 364 -11.20 -26.97 -4.85
CA LYS A 364 -10.65 -27.10 -6.21
C LYS A 364 -10.07 -25.78 -6.74
N PHE A 365 -10.06 -24.71 -5.97
CA PHE A 365 -9.65 -23.39 -6.44
C PHE A 365 -8.23 -23.40 -7.02
N VAL A 366 -7.26 -23.92 -6.27
CA VAL A 366 -5.86 -23.99 -6.71
C VAL A 366 -5.68 -24.89 -7.93
N ASP A 367 -6.43 -25.99 -8.03
CA ASP A 367 -6.40 -26.88 -9.20
C ASP A 367 -6.90 -26.15 -10.45
N TYR A 368 -8.03 -25.47 -10.36
CA TYR A 368 -8.57 -24.67 -11.48
C TYR A 368 -7.63 -23.56 -11.90
N ARG A 369 -7.05 -22.84 -10.95
CA ARG A 369 -6.03 -21.82 -11.23
C ARG A 369 -4.83 -22.41 -11.98
N ASN A 370 -4.34 -23.58 -11.57
CA ASN A 370 -3.20 -24.22 -12.21
C ASN A 370 -3.54 -24.71 -13.63
N ARG A 371 -4.75 -25.19 -13.86
CA ARG A 371 -5.24 -25.54 -15.22
C ARG A 371 -5.33 -24.31 -16.12
N LEU A 372 -5.83 -23.17 -15.62
CA LEU A 372 -5.84 -21.90 -16.36
C LEU A 372 -4.41 -21.51 -16.77
N MET A 373 -3.46 -21.55 -15.85
CA MET A 373 -2.05 -21.24 -16.16
C MET A 373 -1.45 -22.19 -17.19
N ALA A 374 -1.75 -23.50 -17.11
CA ALA A 374 -1.27 -24.48 -18.06
C ALA A 374 -1.81 -24.20 -19.46
N LEU A 375 -3.10 -23.86 -19.60
CA LEU A 375 -3.71 -23.50 -20.89
C LEU A 375 -3.09 -22.24 -21.50
N LEU A 376 -2.86 -21.20 -20.70
CA LEU A 376 -2.22 -19.95 -21.16
C LEU A 376 -0.76 -20.16 -21.58
N ASN A 377 -0.03 -21.04 -20.91
CA ASN A 377 1.32 -21.43 -21.30
C ASN A 377 1.31 -22.22 -22.64
N GLN A 378 0.38 -23.15 -22.80
CA GLN A 378 0.22 -23.90 -24.05
C GLN A 378 -0.16 -22.97 -25.21
N GLU A 379 -1.08 -22.02 -25.00
CA GLU A 379 -1.42 -20.99 -25.98
C GLU A 379 -0.19 -20.24 -26.46
N SER A 380 0.65 -19.78 -25.53
CA SER A 380 1.86 -19.02 -25.90
C SER A 380 2.77 -19.82 -26.83
N SER A 381 3.01 -21.10 -26.52
CA SER A 381 3.83 -21.98 -27.37
C SER A 381 3.18 -22.23 -28.74
N LEU A 382 1.87 -22.39 -28.79
CA LEU A 382 1.13 -22.57 -30.05
C LEU A 382 1.12 -21.31 -30.90
N LEU A 383 1.01 -20.12 -30.28
CA LEU A 383 1.05 -18.86 -31.01
C LEU A 383 2.41 -18.61 -31.68
N GLU A 384 3.52 -19.09 -31.13
CA GLU A 384 4.82 -19.04 -31.81
C GLU A 384 4.84 -19.94 -33.05
N ILE A 385 4.25 -21.12 -32.98
CA ILE A 385 4.08 -22.00 -34.15
C ILE A 385 3.19 -21.34 -35.19
N VAL A 386 2.05 -20.77 -34.77
CA VAL A 386 1.12 -20.06 -35.69
C VAL A 386 1.79 -18.92 -36.43
N LYS A 387 2.68 -18.17 -35.77
CA LYS A 387 3.45 -17.09 -36.43
C LYS A 387 4.35 -17.59 -37.56
N LEU A 388 4.82 -18.82 -37.48
CA LEU A 388 5.73 -19.41 -38.45
C LEU A 388 5.01 -20.08 -39.62
N ILE A 389 3.94 -20.84 -39.34
CA ILE A 389 3.29 -21.72 -40.35
C ILE A 389 1.81 -21.43 -40.58
N GLY A 390 1.22 -20.51 -39.83
CA GLY A 390 -0.23 -20.19 -39.90
C GLY A 390 -1.09 -21.09 -39.02
N SER A 391 -2.30 -20.63 -38.72
CA SER A 391 -3.27 -21.33 -37.87
C SER A 391 -3.91 -22.54 -38.52
N ASP A 392 -4.00 -22.54 -39.85
CA ASP A 392 -4.75 -23.57 -40.62
C ASP A 392 -4.09 -24.93 -40.54
N VAL A 393 -2.80 -24.98 -40.33
CA VAL A 393 -1.99 -26.21 -40.26
C VAL A 393 -2.08 -26.91 -38.89
N LEU A 394 -2.60 -26.24 -37.87
CA LEU A 394 -2.71 -26.82 -36.55
C LEU A 394 -3.78 -27.94 -36.50
N PRO A 395 -3.54 -29.00 -35.75
CA PRO A 395 -4.56 -30.01 -35.40
C PRO A 395 -5.74 -29.36 -34.66
N ASP A 396 -6.92 -29.98 -34.75
CA ASP A 396 -8.17 -29.44 -34.18
C ASP A 396 -8.13 -29.32 -32.65
N ASP A 397 -7.46 -30.22 -31.95
CA ASP A 397 -7.23 -30.13 -30.50
C ASP A 397 -6.40 -28.91 -30.11
N GLN A 398 -5.39 -28.55 -30.90
CA GLN A 398 -4.58 -27.35 -30.67
C GLN A 398 -5.35 -26.08 -31.02
N LYS A 399 -6.17 -26.08 -32.08
CA LYS A 399 -7.10 -24.97 -32.37
C LYS A 399 -8.08 -24.76 -31.22
N LEU A 400 -8.60 -25.83 -30.63
CA LEU A 400 -9.50 -25.75 -29.47
C LEU A 400 -8.80 -25.11 -28.27
N ILE A 401 -7.54 -25.44 -27.99
CA ILE A 401 -6.75 -24.81 -26.91
C ILE A 401 -6.65 -23.29 -27.15
N LEU A 402 -6.36 -22.84 -28.38
CA LEU A 402 -6.29 -21.43 -28.70
C LEU A 402 -7.62 -20.69 -28.48
N GLU A 403 -8.75 -21.31 -28.85
CA GLU A 403 -10.08 -20.72 -28.61
C GLU A 403 -10.45 -20.66 -27.13
N ILE A 404 -10.17 -21.73 -26.37
CA ILE A 404 -10.38 -21.73 -24.91
C ILE A 404 -9.53 -20.64 -24.25
N ALA A 405 -8.25 -20.54 -24.59
CA ALA A 405 -7.36 -19.51 -24.06
C ALA A 405 -7.84 -18.10 -24.44
N ARG A 406 -8.36 -17.91 -25.64
CA ARG A 406 -8.97 -16.63 -26.06
C ARG A 406 -10.17 -16.27 -25.19
N VAL A 407 -11.06 -17.21 -24.91
CA VAL A 407 -12.21 -16.99 -24.02
C VAL A 407 -11.73 -16.63 -22.60
N ILE A 408 -10.71 -17.32 -22.08
CA ILE A 408 -10.13 -17.00 -20.77
C ILE A 408 -9.58 -15.58 -20.75
N ARG A 409 -8.80 -15.17 -21.74
CA ARG A 409 -8.22 -13.83 -21.80
C ARG A 409 -9.28 -12.73 -21.87
N LEU A 410 -10.23 -12.86 -22.79
CA LEU A 410 -11.22 -11.82 -23.05
C LEU A 410 -12.41 -11.84 -22.09
N GLY A 411 -12.82 -13.01 -21.63
CA GLY A 411 -14.00 -13.19 -20.80
C GLY A 411 -13.71 -13.25 -19.30
N PHE A 412 -12.47 -13.56 -18.91
CA PHE A 412 -12.11 -13.71 -17.51
C PHE A 412 -10.99 -12.76 -17.05
N LEU A 413 -9.85 -12.73 -17.76
CA LEU A 413 -8.71 -11.91 -17.34
C LEU A 413 -8.91 -10.43 -17.64
N GLN A 414 -9.57 -10.08 -18.74
CA GLN A 414 -9.93 -8.71 -19.03
C GLN A 414 -11.06 -8.27 -18.10
N GLN A 415 -10.92 -7.07 -17.52
CA GLN A 415 -11.88 -6.52 -16.57
C GLN A 415 -12.04 -5.02 -16.80
N ASN A 416 -13.28 -4.56 -16.88
CA ASN A 416 -13.56 -3.15 -17.17
C ASN A 416 -13.71 -2.36 -15.86
N ALA A 417 -12.74 -1.53 -15.55
CA ALA A 417 -12.71 -0.70 -14.36
C ALA A 417 -13.86 0.33 -14.26
N PHE A 418 -14.49 0.65 -15.38
CA PHE A 418 -15.57 1.67 -15.46
C PHE A 418 -16.97 1.08 -15.52
N HIS A 419 -17.10 -0.24 -15.64
CA HIS A 419 -18.42 -0.89 -15.69
C HIS A 419 -18.81 -1.35 -14.27
N LYS A 420 -20.01 -0.94 -13.83
CA LYS A 420 -20.48 -1.18 -12.45
C LYS A 420 -20.45 -2.65 -12.00
N ASP A 421 -20.73 -3.58 -12.90
CA ASP A 421 -20.80 -5.01 -12.60
C ASP A 421 -19.47 -5.75 -12.84
N ASP A 422 -18.47 -5.08 -13.43
CA ASP A 422 -17.18 -5.68 -13.78
C ASP A 422 -15.99 -5.02 -13.08
N THR A 423 -16.16 -3.81 -12.51
CA THR A 423 -15.09 -3.08 -11.84
C THR A 423 -14.59 -3.79 -10.58
N CYS A 424 -15.44 -4.56 -9.91
CA CYS A 424 -15.11 -5.39 -8.75
C CYS A 424 -15.87 -6.71 -8.82
N VAL A 425 -15.16 -7.80 -8.69
CA VAL A 425 -15.74 -9.15 -8.73
C VAL A 425 -15.43 -9.86 -7.42
N SER A 426 -16.47 -10.39 -6.76
CA SER A 426 -16.30 -11.23 -5.57
C SER A 426 -15.63 -12.56 -5.93
N MET A 427 -14.92 -13.12 -4.99
CA MET A 427 -14.35 -14.46 -5.09
C MET A 427 -15.42 -15.54 -5.06
#